data_d1161b4864352c14f0a70542a4194631
#
_entry.id   d1161b4864352c14f0a70542a4194631
#
_cell.length_a   1.000
_cell.length_b   1.000
_cell.length_c   1.000
_cell.angle_alpha   90.00
_cell.angle_beta   90.00
_cell.angle_gamma   90.00
#
_symmetry.space_group_name_H-M   'P 1'
#
loop_
_entity.id
_entity.type
_entity.pdbx_description
1 polymer ?
#
loop_
_entity_poly.entity_id
_entity_poly.type
_entity_poly.pdbx_seq_one_letter_code
_entity_poly.pdbx_strand_id
1 'polypeptide(L)'
;MKKIMKNSLFRRKSIDRISSPEQLNDRLRVANPSVWLLLAGILLVLAGICVWGFFGRLNTLLPVGAMTDQGNTICYVKEESRERIALGMEVATEDRTTFVEDISLVPVQVDSEFPEYLCHIGNLSRGEWVYTVTLKDPIGEDGSIFSADIVIESIPPASFVVN
;
A
#
# COMPACT_ATOMS: atom_id res chain seq x y z
N MET A 1 63.70 -16.38 -69.45
CA MET A 1 62.86 -17.23 -68.59
C MET A 1 62.40 -16.44 -67.40
N LYS A 2 61.16 -16.00 -67.39
CA LYS A 2 60.57 -15.13 -66.35
C LYS A 2 59.62 -15.96 -65.48
N LYS A 3 60.02 -16.23 -64.23
CA LYS A 3 59.23 -17.05 -63.27
C LYS A 3 58.12 -16.23 -62.67
N ILE A 4 56.87 -16.53 -63.03
CA ILE A 4 55.68 -15.91 -62.47
C ILE A 4 55.39 -16.57 -61.12
N MET A 5 55.62 -15.84 -60.02
CA MET A 5 55.22 -16.28 -58.69
C MET A 5 53.76 -16.11 -58.52
N LYS A 6 53.07 -17.22 -58.28
CA LYS A 6 51.60 -17.31 -58.05
C LYS A 6 51.24 -16.82 -56.64
N ASN A 7 50.75 -15.62 -56.52
CA ASN A 7 50.14 -15.08 -55.28
C ASN A 7 48.74 -15.64 -55.08
N SER A 8 48.60 -16.93 -54.76
CA SER A 8 47.31 -17.56 -54.55
C SER A 8 47.01 -17.92 -53.06
N LEU A 9 47.93 -17.55 -52.16
CA LEU A 9 47.83 -18.00 -50.76
C LEU A 9 46.96 -17.13 -49.85
N PHE A 10 46.67 -15.89 -50.22
CA PHE A 10 45.92 -14.98 -49.37
C PHE A 10 44.41 -14.90 -49.67
N ARG A 11 44.00 -15.38 -50.82
CA ARG A 11 42.58 -15.20 -51.29
C ARG A 11 41.67 -16.34 -50.91
N ARG A 12 42.15 -17.53 -50.67
CA ARG A 12 41.28 -18.66 -50.27
C ARG A 12 40.91 -18.67 -48.82
N LYS A 13 41.76 -18.25 -47.94
CA LYS A 13 41.51 -18.23 -46.49
C LYS A 13 40.55 -17.14 -46.05
N SER A 14 40.37 -16.09 -46.87
CA SER A 14 39.40 -15.02 -46.61
C SER A 14 37.99 -15.33 -47.13
N ILE A 15 37.89 -16.15 -48.19
CA ILE A 15 36.62 -16.50 -48.80
C ILE A 15 35.96 -17.64 -48.03
N ASP A 16 36.72 -18.59 -47.46
CA ASP A 16 36.21 -19.65 -46.59
C ASP A 16 35.64 -19.14 -45.25
N ARG A 17 36.03 -17.94 -44.82
CA ARG A 17 35.45 -17.30 -43.60
C ARG A 17 34.14 -16.61 -43.86
N ILE A 18 33.76 -16.34 -45.09
CA ILE A 18 32.56 -15.58 -45.44
C ILE A 18 31.42 -16.51 -45.94
N SER A 19 31.73 -17.73 -46.34
CA SER A 19 30.76 -18.62 -47.02
C SER A 19 30.32 -19.83 -46.20
N SER A 20 30.58 -19.88 -44.90
CA SER A 20 30.03 -20.93 -44.05
C SER A 20 28.69 -20.47 -43.45
N PRO A 21 27.57 -20.91 -43.99
CA PRO A 21 26.23 -20.58 -43.43
C PRO A 21 26.07 -21.09 -41.99
N GLU A 22 26.92 -22.00 -41.54
CA GLU A 22 26.89 -22.55 -40.18
C GLU A 22 27.37 -21.54 -39.12
N GLN A 23 28.27 -20.57 -39.48
CA GLN A 23 28.71 -19.54 -38.55
C GLN A 23 27.69 -18.41 -38.32
N LEU A 24 26.72 -18.23 -39.24
CA LEU A 24 25.58 -17.33 -39.02
C LEU A 24 24.56 -17.91 -38.02
N ASN A 25 24.46 -19.23 -38.03
CA ASN A 25 23.50 -19.90 -37.11
C ASN A 25 24.02 -19.98 -35.67
N ASP A 26 25.36 -20.01 -35.50
CA ASP A 26 25.99 -20.04 -34.16
C ASP A 26 25.93 -18.67 -33.44
N ARG A 27 25.78 -17.57 -34.20
CA ARG A 27 25.60 -16.22 -33.63
C ARG A 27 24.16 -15.92 -33.27
N LEU A 28 23.19 -16.72 -33.71
CA LEU A 28 21.74 -16.60 -33.39
C LEU A 28 21.34 -17.45 -32.19
N ARG A 29 22.28 -18.10 -31.53
CA ARG A 29 22.01 -18.79 -30.26
C ARG A 29 22.02 -17.80 -29.09
N VAL A 30 21.16 -16.78 -29.20
CA VAL A 30 21.00 -15.70 -28.20
C VAL A 30 20.07 -16.10 -27.04
N ALA A 31 19.83 -17.37 -26.85
CA ALA A 31 19.03 -17.81 -25.71
C ALA A 31 19.88 -18.68 -24.77
N ASN A 32 20.74 -18.03 -24.00
CA ASN A 32 21.30 -18.66 -22.82
C ASN A 32 20.14 -19.01 -21.86
N PRO A 33 19.96 -20.27 -21.42
CA PRO A 33 18.87 -20.65 -20.53
C PRO A 33 18.83 -19.79 -19.26
N SER A 34 19.95 -19.27 -18.81
CA SER A 34 20.05 -18.30 -17.70
C SER A 34 19.31 -16.99 -17.97
N VAL A 35 19.30 -16.50 -19.20
CA VAL A 35 18.58 -15.27 -19.58
C VAL A 35 17.08 -15.50 -19.54
N TRP A 36 16.60 -16.68 -19.93
CA TRP A 36 15.19 -17.04 -19.82
C TRP A 36 14.72 -17.18 -18.39
N LEU A 37 15.55 -17.73 -17.50
CA LEU A 37 15.26 -17.79 -16.06
C LEU A 37 15.19 -16.39 -15.45
N LEU A 38 16.10 -15.51 -15.82
CA LEU A 38 16.11 -14.12 -15.36
C LEU A 38 14.86 -13.38 -15.86
N LEU A 39 14.51 -13.54 -17.15
CA LEU A 39 13.32 -12.94 -17.73
C LEU A 39 12.05 -13.45 -17.05
N ALA A 40 11.94 -14.75 -16.82
CA ALA A 40 10.83 -15.37 -16.09
C ALA A 40 10.73 -14.82 -14.66
N GLY A 41 11.86 -14.65 -13.97
CA GLY A 41 11.91 -14.04 -12.64
C GLY A 41 11.38 -12.61 -12.63
N ILE A 42 11.81 -11.79 -13.58
CA ILE A 42 11.33 -10.40 -13.74
C ILE A 42 9.82 -10.39 -14.00
N LEU A 43 9.35 -11.27 -14.88
CA LEU A 43 7.93 -11.35 -15.24
C LEU A 43 7.08 -11.77 -14.04
N LEU A 44 7.54 -12.69 -13.21
CA LEU A 44 6.87 -13.09 -11.97
C LEU A 44 6.80 -11.93 -10.96
N VAL A 45 7.89 -11.18 -10.78
CA VAL A 45 7.90 -9.99 -9.91
C VAL A 45 6.92 -8.94 -10.41
N LEU A 46 6.94 -8.65 -11.72
CA LEU A 46 6.00 -7.71 -12.34
C LEU A 46 4.54 -8.16 -12.16
N ALA A 47 4.25 -9.43 -12.39
CA ALA A 47 2.91 -10.00 -12.16
C ALA A 47 2.50 -9.87 -10.69
N GLY A 48 3.41 -10.13 -9.75
CA GLY A 48 3.18 -9.94 -8.31
C GLY A 48 2.84 -8.50 -7.96
N ILE A 49 3.59 -7.54 -8.49
CA ILE A 49 3.34 -6.09 -8.29
C ILE A 49 1.97 -5.69 -8.87
N CYS A 50 1.62 -6.18 -10.07
CA CYS A 50 0.32 -5.93 -10.66
C CYS A 50 -0.82 -6.49 -9.80
N VAL A 51 -0.71 -7.74 -9.35
CA VAL A 51 -1.72 -8.35 -8.48
C VAL A 51 -1.85 -7.55 -7.19
N TRP A 52 -0.73 -7.20 -6.55
CA TRP A 52 -0.77 -6.38 -5.33
C TRP A 52 -1.35 -4.99 -5.58
N GLY A 53 -1.04 -4.35 -6.72
CA GLY A 53 -1.58 -3.04 -7.08
C GLY A 53 -3.10 -3.01 -7.24
N PHE A 54 -3.69 -4.09 -7.76
CA PHE A 54 -5.16 -4.18 -7.96
C PHE A 54 -5.91 -4.71 -6.74
N PHE A 55 -5.33 -5.68 -6.02
CA PHE A 55 -5.99 -6.34 -4.88
C PHE A 55 -5.53 -5.81 -3.52
N GLY A 56 -4.40 -5.11 -3.46
CA GLY A 56 -3.94 -4.43 -2.26
C GLY A 56 -4.92 -3.34 -1.83
N ARG A 57 -4.88 -2.98 -0.55
CA ARG A 57 -5.67 -1.86 0.00
C ARG A 57 -4.74 -0.95 0.77
N LEU A 58 -4.84 0.33 0.49
CA LEU A 58 -4.22 1.40 1.26
C LEU A 58 -5.32 2.07 2.06
N ASN A 59 -5.26 1.90 3.38
CA ASN A 59 -6.21 2.49 4.29
C ASN A 59 -5.69 3.84 4.77
N THR A 60 -6.52 4.87 4.65
CA THR A 60 -6.28 6.14 5.31
C THR A 60 -6.90 6.07 6.70
N LEU A 61 -6.07 6.16 7.71
CA LEU A 61 -6.45 6.06 9.12
C LEU A 61 -6.62 7.45 9.71
N LEU A 62 -7.65 7.62 10.51
CA LEU A 62 -7.87 8.79 11.35
C LEU A 62 -7.69 8.37 12.81
N PRO A 63 -6.56 8.74 13.46
CA PRO A 63 -6.38 8.45 14.87
C PRO A 63 -7.30 9.31 15.72
N VAL A 64 -8.00 8.67 16.65
CA VAL A 64 -8.95 9.30 17.57
C VAL A 64 -8.76 8.76 18.98
N GLY A 65 -9.10 9.57 19.97
CA GLY A 65 -9.22 9.12 21.36
C GLY A 65 -10.56 8.44 21.59
N ALA A 66 -10.54 7.29 22.24
CA ALA A 66 -11.72 6.52 22.60
C ALA A 66 -11.79 6.31 24.11
N MET A 67 -12.98 6.30 24.66
CA MET A 67 -13.26 5.97 26.05
C MET A 67 -14.48 5.04 26.12
N THR A 68 -14.40 4.04 26.99
CA THR A 68 -15.52 3.18 27.29
C THR A 68 -16.24 3.67 28.53
N ASP A 69 -17.52 3.95 28.42
CA ASP A 69 -18.38 4.40 29.52
C ASP A 69 -19.72 3.68 29.46
N GLN A 70 -20.17 3.17 30.59
CA GLN A 70 -21.45 2.44 30.75
C GLN A 70 -21.67 1.31 29.72
N GLY A 71 -20.59 0.60 29.38
CA GLY A 71 -20.62 -0.50 28.42
C GLY A 71 -20.70 -0.07 26.96
N ASN A 72 -20.52 1.22 26.64
CA ASN A 72 -20.42 1.73 25.28
C ASN A 72 -19.02 2.32 25.05
N THR A 73 -18.46 2.10 23.89
CA THR A 73 -17.21 2.75 23.51
C THR A 73 -17.49 3.96 22.63
N ILE A 74 -17.01 5.11 23.06
CA ILE A 74 -17.21 6.40 22.40
C ILE A 74 -15.88 6.95 21.93
N CYS A 75 -15.78 7.23 20.64
CA CYS A 75 -14.65 7.93 20.04
C CYS A 75 -14.96 9.42 19.92
N TYR A 76 -13.95 10.26 20.18
CA TYR A 76 -14.07 11.71 20.09
C TYR A 76 -13.36 12.21 18.86
N VAL A 77 -14.13 12.81 17.94
CA VAL A 77 -13.69 13.24 16.62
C VAL A 77 -13.79 14.75 16.47
N LYS A 78 -12.76 15.38 15.94
CA LYS A 78 -12.77 16.82 15.67
C LYS A 78 -13.79 17.19 14.60
N GLU A 79 -14.32 18.39 14.68
CA GLU A 79 -15.32 18.92 13.74
C GLU A 79 -14.84 18.82 12.28
N GLU A 80 -13.58 19.16 12.00
CA GLU A 80 -13.00 19.11 10.66
C GLU A 80 -12.97 17.71 10.03
N SER A 81 -12.97 16.66 10.85
CA SER A 81 -12.92 15.26 10.41
C SER A 81 -14.28 14.58 10.38
N ARG A 82 -15.31 15.21 10.94
CA ARG A 82 -16.64 14.61 11.09
C ARG A 82 -17.26 14.23 9.75
N GLU A 83 -17.15 15.10 8.73
CA GLU A 83 -17.75 14.86 7.41
C GLU A 83 -17.14 13.64 6.67
N ARG A 84 -15.96 13.22 7.08
CA ARG A 84 -15.24 12.07 6.52
C ARG A 84 -15.66 10.74 7.13
N ILE A 85 -16.47 10.77 8.20
CA ILE A 85 -16.88 9.56 8.92
C ILE A 85 -18.33 9.24 8.57
N ALA A 86 -18.56 7.95 8.27
CA ALA A 86 -19.89 7.42 7.98
C ALA A 86 -20.19 6.18 8.84
N LEU A 87 -21.48 5.88 8.98
CA LEU A 87 -21.95 4.68 9.66
C LEU A 87 -21.40 3.43 8.99
N GLY A 88 -20.99 2.45 9.78
CA GLY A 88 -20.45 1.18 9.30
C GLY A 88 -18.97 1.22 8.88
N MET A 89 -18.29 2.36 9.05
CA MET A 89 -16.83 2.41 8.86
C MET A 89 -16.12 1.55 9.89
N GLU A 90 -15.04 0.93 9.44
CA GLU A 90 -14.18 0.08 10.25
C GLU A 90 -13.34 0.92 11.21
N VAL A 91 -13.28 0.49 12.46
CA VAL A 91 -12.46 1.09 13.51
C VAL A 91 -11.51 0.04 14.05
N ALA A 92 -10.23 0.25 13.85
CA ALA A 92 -9.17 -0.63 14.33
C ALA A 92 -8.66 -0.13 15.69
N THR A 93 -8.48 -1.05 16.62
CA THR A 93 -7.77 -0.84 17.88
C THR A 93 -6.65 -1.85 18.00
N GLU A 94 -5.81 -1.74 19.02
CA GLU A 94 -4.68 -2.68 19.21
C GLU A 94 -5.12 -4.15 19.25
N ASP A 95 -6.29 -4.43 19.87
CA ASP A 95 -6.73 -5.79 20.14
C ASP A 95 -7.76 -6.33 19.15
N ARG A 96 -8.56 -5.47 18.55
CA ARG A 96 -9.68 -5.88 17.70
C ARG A 96 -10.15 -4.81 16.74
N THR A 97 -11.03 -5.23 15.82
CA THR A 97 -11.70 -4.36 14.87
C THR A 97 -13.19 -4.33 15.19
N THR A 98 -13.81 -3.16 15.14
CA THR A 98 -15.25 -2.91 15.30
C THR A 98 -15.73 -1.95 14.22
N PHE A 99 -16.98 -1.48 14.33
CA PHE A 99 -17.58 -0.61 13.33
C PHE A 99 -18.26 0.58 13.99
N VAL A 100 -18.36 1.70 13.26
CA VAL A 100 -19.13 2.86 13.65
C VAL A 100 -20.61 2.50 13.64
N GLU A 101 -21.29 2.61 14.79
CA GLU A 101 -22.71 2.35 14.95
C GLU A 101 -23.54 3.62 14.85
N ASP A 102 -23.13 4.68 15.57
CA ASP A 102 -23.82 5.96 15.58
C ASP A 102 -22.85 7.14 15.60
N ILE A 103 -23.29 8.26 15.05
CA ILE A 103 -22.54 9.51 15.01
C ILE A 103 -23.44 10.61 15.56
N SER A 104 -23.07 11.21 16.68
CA SER A 104 -23.82 12.31 17.26
C SER A 104 -23.92 13.50 16.30
N LEU A 105 -25.07 14.10 16.25
CA LEU A 105 -25.32 15.35 15.52
C LEU A 105 -25.00 16.59 16.36
N VAL A 106 -24.91 16.42 17.68
CA VAL A 106 -24.64 17.51 18.61
C VAL A 106 -23.17 17.43 19.05
N PRO A 107 -22.38 18.47 18.82
CA PRO A 107 -21.02 18.50 19.29
C PRO A 107 -20.95 18.70 20.80
N VAL A 108 -19.91 18.16 21.41
CA VAL A 108 -19.60 18.32 22.84
C VAL A 108 -18.33 19.17 22.93
N GLN A 109 -18.29 20.09 23.89
CA GLN A 109 -17.08 20.90 24.12
C GLN A 109 -16.13 20.16 25.07
N VAL A 110 -14.86 20.11 24.71
CA VAL A 110 -13.80 19.56 25.56
C VAL A 110 -13.56 20.52 26.73
N ASP A 111 -14.12 20.19 27.86
CA ASP A 111 -14.03 20.99 29.08
C ASP A 111 -13.00 20.44 30.09
N SER A 112 -13.07 20.89 31.34
CA SER A 112 -12.17 20.45 32.41
C SER A 112 -12.48 19.04 32.95
N GLU A 113 -13.64 18.49 32.62
CA GLU A 113 -14.06 17.15 33.07
C GLU A 113 -13.46 16.04 32.15
N PHE A 114 -13.04 16.39 30.92
CA PHE A 114 -12.39 15.45 30.04
C PHE A 114 -11.05 14.97 30.62
N PRO A 115 -10.81 13.66 30.65
CA PRO A 115 -9.53 13.10 31.09
C PRO A 115 -8.36 13.67 30.26
N GLU A 116 -7.30 14.09 30.93
CA GLU A 116 -6.13 14.67 30.27
C GLU A 116 -5.49 13.67 29.29
N TYR A 117 -5.48 12.39 29.66
CA TYR A 117 -4.95 11.32 28.81
C TYR A 117 -5.77 11.16 27.53
N LEU A 118 -7.10 11.26 27.58
CA LEU A 118 -7.97 11.24 26.40
C LEU A 118 -7.68 12.43 25.47
N CYS A 119 -7.49 13.61 26.03
CA CYS A 119 -7.10 14.80 25.27
C CYS A 119 -5.76 14.62 24.58
N HIS A 120 -4.80 13.98 25.26
CA HIS A 120 -3.48 13.71 24.70
C HIS A 120 -3.52 12.76 23.51
N ILE A 121 -4.15 11.58 23.66
CA ILE A 121 -4.21 10.59 22.57
C ILE A 121 -5.10 11.04 21.41
N GLY A 122 -6.23 11.69 21.69
CA GLY A 122 -7.13 12.27 20.67
C GLY A 122 -6.61 13.56 20.06
N ASN A 123 -5.46 14.08 20.53
CA ASN A 123 -4.94 15.39 20.14
C ASN A 123 -5.99 16.50 20.23
N LEU A 124 -6.79 16.47 21.32
CA LEU A 124 -7.89 17.39 21.58
C LEU A 124 -7.41 18.57 22.41
N SER A 125 -7.88 19.77 22.07
CA SER A 125 -7.58 20.99 22.82
C SER A 125 -8.74 21.38 23.71
N ARG A 126 -8.47 21.92 24.90
CA ARG A 126 -9.54 22.43 25.77
C ARG A 126 -10.29 23.57 25.09
N GLY A 127 -11.61 23.51 25.18
CA GLY A 127 -12.50 24.47 24.50
C GLY A 127 -12.83 24.09 23.04
N GLU A 128 -12.21 23.04 22.50
CA GLU A 128 -12.48 22.55 21.15
C GLU A 128 -13.84 21.81 21.12
N TRP A 129 -14.53 21.90 19.98
CA TRP A 129 -15.76 21.14 19.74
C TRP A 129 -15.45 19.81 19.08
N VAL A 130 -15.99 18.74 19.64
CA VAL A 130 -15.82 17.38 19.15
C VAL A 130 -17.16 16.67 18.97
N TYR A 131 -17.23 15.76 18.03
CA TYR A 131 -18.38 14.88 17.85
C TYR A 131 -18.10 13.52 18.46
N THR A 132 -19.13 12.92 19.04
CA THR A 132 -19.05 11.57 19.60
C THR A 132 -19.47 10.56 18.55
N VAL A 133 -18.69 9.51 18.41
CA VAL A 133 -18.93 8.37 17.54
C VAL A 133 -19.01 7.12 18.40
N THR A 134 -20.15 6.47 18.42
CA THR A 134 -20.39 5.25 19.20
C THR A 134 -19.98 4.03 18.36
N LEU A 135 -19.28 3.10 18.99
CA LEU A 135 -18.86 1.85 18.36
C LEU A 135 -19.89 0.74 18.66
N LYS A 136 -20.05 -0.16 17.70
CA LYS A 136 -20.99 -1.26 17.77
C LYS A 136 -20.68 -2.25 18.91
N ASP A 137 -19.40 -2.59 19.04
CA ASP A 137 -18.94 -3.52 20.07
C ASP A 137 -18.13 -2.76 21.11
N PRO A 138 -18.45 -2.88 22.39
CA PRO A 138 -17.68 -2.21 23.45
C PRO A 138 -16.29 -2.82 23.55
N ILE A 139 -15.30 -1.95 23.79
CA ILE A 139 -13.90 -2.32 23.85
C ILE A 139 -13.33 -1.91 25.22
N GLY A 140 -12.76 -2.87 25.94
CA GLY A 140 -12.20 -2.63 27.27
C GLY A 140 -13.23 -2.62 28.38
N GLU A 141 -12.81 -2.27 29.57
CA GLU A 141 -13.63 -2.11 30.76
C GLU A 141 -14.12 -0.66 30.88
N ASP A 142 -15.17 -0.43 31.66
CA ASP A 142 -15.67 0.91 31.93
C ASP A 142 -14.56 1.81 32.49
N GLY A 143 -14.43 2.99 31.91
CA GLY A 143 -13.39 3.96 32.26
C GLY A 143 -12.06 3.75 31.50
N SER A 144 -11.94 2.71 30.67
CA SER A 144 -10.73 2.53 29.84
C SER A 144 -10.65 3.60 28.75
N ILE A 145 -9.44 4.13 28.57
CA ILE A 145 -9.11 5.14 27.56
C ILE A 145 -8.00 4.59 26.68
N PHE A 146 -8.20 4.63 25.36
CA PHE A 146 -7.25 4.10 24.38
C PHE A 146 -7.34 4.84 23.06
N SER A 147 -6.33 4.62 22.20
CA SER A 147 -6.33 5.11 20.83
C SER A 147 -7.07 4.16 19.92
N ALA A 148 -7.87 4.71 19.00
CA ALA A 148 -8.53 3.97 17.94
C ALA A 148 -8.27 4.64 16.59
N ASP A 149 -8.22 3.86 15.54
CA ASP A 149 -8.00 4.33 14.18
C ASP A 149 -9.26 4.07 13.33
N ILE A 150 -9.94 5.13 12.92
CA ILE A 150 -11.09 5.02 12.01
C ILE A 150 -10.57 4.93 10.57
N VAL A 151 -10.96 3.89 9.85
CA VAL A 151 -10.60 3.71 8.43
C VAL A 151 -11.56 4.57 7.59
N ILE A 152 -11.11 5.78 7.23
CA ILE A 152 -11.93 6.74 6.48
C ILE A 152 -11.92 6.50 4.98
N GLU A 153 -10.89 5.84 4.46
CA GLU A 153 -10.77 5.54 3.04
C GLU A 153 -9.94 4.27 2.84
N SER A 154 -10.37 3.44 1.91
CA SER A 154 -9.65 2.21 1.55
C SER A 154 -9.62 2.10 0.03
N ILE A 155 -8.47 2.45 -0.56
CA ILE A 155 -8.30 2.51 -2.01
C ILE A 155 -7.22 1.53 -2.47
N PRO A 156 -7.41 0.90 -3.65
CA PRO A 156 -6.36 0.07 -4.24
C PRO A 156 -5.19 0.95 -4.73
N PRO A 157 -3.93 0.52 -4.57
CA PRO A 157 -2.76 1.27 -5.03
C PRO A 157 -2.82 1.66 -6.51
N ALA A 158 -3.42 0.82 -7.35
CA ALA A 158 -3.58 1.08 -8.79
C ALA A 158 -4.40 2.33 -9.09
N SER A 159 -5.27 2.78 -8.19
CA SER A 159 -6.08 3.99 -8.39
C SER A 159 -5.25 5.26 -8.55
N PHE A 160 -4.06 5.32 -7.95
CA PHE A 160 -3.14 6.47 -8.09
C PHE A 160 -2.47 6.54 -9.46
N VAL A 161 -2.47 5.45 -10.24
CA VAL A 161 -1.81 5.38 -11.55
C VAL A 161 -2.79 5.61 -12.70
N VAL A 162 -4.08 5.33 -12.47
CA VAL A 162 -5.13 5.35 -13.51
C VAL A 162 -5.93 6.65 -13.52
N ASN A 163 -5.74 7.53 -12.54
CA ASN A 163 -6.50 8.80 -12.44
C ASN A 163 -5.73 9.98 -13.03
#